data_578bbd299ff7c3605dec6f416abe193a
#
_entry.id   578bbd299ff7c3605dec6f416abe193a
#
_cell.length_a   1.000
_cell.length_b   1.000
_cell.length_c   1.000
_cell.angle_alpha   90.00
_cell.angle_beta   90.00
_cell.angle_gamma   90.00
#
_symmetry.space_group_name_H-M   'P 1'
#
loop_
_entity.id
_entity.type
_entity.pdbx_description
1 polymer ?
#
loop_
_entity_poly.entity_id
_entity_poly.type
_entity_poly.pdbx_seq_one_letter_code
_entity_poly.pdbx_strand_id
1 'polypeptide(L)'
;SGETGHSGVGIHHPSGDRKKISTYTNPLTTYSLGSAGSHWRVYWEATETNHGVTEGGSSGSPIFSENHQIVGTLSSGLSACAVGGAGNGTGPNQPDFYGKISYHWDGANPIPSSQHLDNFLDPSGSGQEIIYGSYVGEGDQPCGNFGACSATEIQGMILEEKGWSFSPNPAFDRIQIQMPAGATLSELRIYDALGRLEESIIPSVSQQTMMVSVIQLSTGLHYLTVRTPDGTSSTMKLIVE
;
A
#
# COMPACT_ATOMS: atom_id res chain seq x y z
N SER A 1 5.13 -4.84 23.35
CA SER A 1 5.39 -3.62 24.11
C SER A 1 4.68 -2.47 23.45
N GLY A 2 3.91 -1.70 24.23
CA GLY A 2 3.19 -0.55 23.70
C GLY A 2 4.14 0.65 23.57
N GLU A 3 4.90 0.75 22.49
CA GLU A 3 5.69 1.94 22.22
C GLU A 3 4.76 3.14 22.10
N THR A 4 5.01 4.16 22.91
CA THR A 4 4.28 5.42 22.85
C THR A 4 5.04 6.33 21.88
N GLY A 5 4.49 6.64 20.72
CA GLY A 5 5.10 7.61 19.81
C GLY A 5 5.21 8.98 20.48
N HIS A 6 6.44 9.52 20.56
CA HIS A 6 6.68 10.86 21.10
C HIS A 6 6.46 11.93 20.05
N SER A 7 6.72 11.61 18.80
CA SER A 7 6.46 12.43 17.61
C SER A 7 6.24 11.54 16.40
N GLY A 8 5.77 12.09 15.30
CA GLY A 8 5.60 11.32 14.08
C GLY A 8 4.58 11.92 13.11
N VAL A 9 4.02 11.05 12.26
CA VAL A 9 3.13 11.47 11.19
C VAL A 9 1.97 10.52 10.98
N GLY A 10 0.84 11.06 10.55
CA GLY A 10 -0.26 10.31 9.93
C GLY A 10 -0.22 10.53 8.42
N ILE A 11 -0.40 9.45 7.63
CA ILE A 11 -0.48 9.53 6.17
C ILE A 11 -1.86 9.04 5.76
N HIS A 12 -2.66 9.90 5.11
CA HIS A 12 -4.08 9.63 4.91
C HIS A 12 -4.63 10.31 3.66
N HIS A 13 -5.90 10.03 3.32
CA HIS A 13 -6.65 10.62 2.20
C HIS A 13 -7.93 11.27 2.72
N PRO A 14 -7.88 12.56 3.16
CA PRO A 14 -9.04 13.26 3.67
C PRO A 14 -10.04 13.59 2.55
N SER A 15 -11.30 13.33 2.78
CA SER A 15 -12.43 13.70 1.89
C SER A 15 -12.28 13.28 0.42
N GLY A 16 -11.53 12.20 0.15
CA GLY A 16 -11.23 11.75 -1.20
C GLY A 16 -10.19 12.59 -1.94
N ASP A 17 -9.55 13.54 -1.29
CA ASP A 17 -8.49 14.37 -1.84
C ASP A 17 -7.17 13.57 -1.95
N ARG A 18 -6.13 14.23 -2.48
CA ARG A 18 -4.77 13.68 -2.59
C ARG A 18 -4.24 13.28 -1.23
N LYS A 19 -3.30 12.35 -1.23
CA LYS A 19 -2.59 11.91 -0.03
C LYS A 19 -2.03 13.12 0.74
N LYS A 20 -2.32 13.18 2.03
CA LYS A 20 -1.87 14.21 2.95
C LYS A 20 -1.00 13.62 4.05
N ILE A 21 -0.21 14.46 4.67
CA ILE A 21 0.60 14.16 5.84
C ILE A 21 0.21 15.13 6.94
N SER A 22 -0.14 14.60 8.12
CA SER A 22 -0.35 15.37 9.34
C SER A 22 0.74 15.02 10.33
N THR A 23 1.32 16.01 10.98
CA THR A 23 2.49 15.85 11.88
C THR A 23 2.07 16.08 13.33
N TYR A 24 2.61 15.29 14.24
CA TYR A 24 2.50 15.53 15.69
C TYR A 24 3.89 15.56 16.33
N THR A 25 4.07 16.42 17.32
CA THR A 25 5.34 16.63 18.04
C THR A 25 5.18 16.42 19.56
N ASN A 26 3.96 16.20 20.02
CA ASN A 26 3.66 15.86 21.41
C ASN A 26 3.35 14.37 21.52
N PRO A 27 3.75 13.70 22.62
CA PRO A 27 3.52 12.28 22.79
C PRO A 27 2.05 11.88 22.64
N LEU A 28 1.81 10.75 21.97
CA LEU A 28 0.49 10.13 21.91
C LEU A 28 0.01 9.80 23.35
N THR A 29 -1.23 10.10 23.65
CA THR A 29 -1.79 9.80 24.97
C THR A 29 -2.84 8.71 24.87
N THR A 30 -2.90 7.85 25.88
CA THR A 30 -3.92 6.79 25.93
C THR A 30 -5.32 7.41 26.11
N TYR A 31 -6.26 6.91 25.32
CA TYR A 31 -7.66 7.32 25.36
C TYR A 31 -8.58 6.08 25.33
N SER A 32 -9.74 6.20 25.97
CA SER A 32 -10.75 5.15 26.00
C SER A 32 -11.89 5.53 25.09
N LEU A 33 -11.95 4.92 23.91
CA LEU A 33 -13.03 5.07 22.95
C LEU A 33 -13.76 3.72 22.82
N GLY A 34 -14.90 3.60 23.45
CA GLY A 34 -15.65 2.34 23.54
C GLY A 34 -15.08 1.34 24.56
N SER A 35 -13.77 1.14 24.57
CA SER A 35 -13.07 0.23 25.49
C SER A 35 -11.91 0.93 26.18
N ALA A 36 -11.63 0.54 27.42
CA ALA A 36 -10.59 1.18 28.25
C ALA A 36 -9.20 1.05 27.62
N GLY A 37 -8.53 2.19 27.41
CA GLY A 37 -7.17 2.22 26.91
C GLY A 37 -6.97 1.82 25.46
N SER A 38 -8.03 1.67 24.68
CA SER A 38 -8.02 1.10 23.32
C SER A 38 -7.38 1.99 22.26
N HIS A 39 -7.26 3.29 22.50
CA HIS A 39 -6.87 4.25 21.48
C HIS A 39 -5.69 5.12 21.93
N TRP A 40 -4.95 5.60 20.93
CA TRP A 40 -4.10 6.77 21.01
C TRP A 40 -4.93 8.01 20.73
N ARG A 41 -4.73 9.07 21.49
CA ARG A 41 -5.20 10.43 21.20
C ARG A 41 -4.03 11.24 20.70
N VAL A 42 -4.19 11.89 19.56
CA VAL A 42 -3.20 12.74 18.91
C VAL A 42 -3.76 14.15 18.71
N TYR A 43 -2.89 15.15 18.81
CA TYR A 43 -3.11 16.52 18.37
C TYR A 43 -2.11 16.82 17.27
N TRP A 44 -2.58 17.39 16.18
CA TRP A 44 -1.73 17.75 15.06
C TRP A 44 -1.07 19.12 15.29
N GLU A 45 0.12 19.29 14.73
CA GLU A 45 0.90 20.53 14.82
C GLU A 45 0.84 21.29 13.50
N ALA A 46 1.02 22.63 13.61
CA ALA A 46 1.24 23.45 12.44
C ALA A 46 2.63 23.16 11.85
N THR A 47 2.68 23.00 10.53
CA THR A 47 3.91 22.89 9.75
C THR A 47 4.11 24.15 8.91
N GLU A 48 5.25 24.27 8.24
CA GLU A 48 5.52 25.40 7.33
C GLU A 48 4.49 25.53 6.20
N THR A 49 3.89 24.42 5.79
CA THR A 49 2.95 24.39 4.67
C THR A 49 1.49 24.44 5.11
N ASN A 50 1.12 23.88 6.25
CA ASN A 50 -0.24 23.88 6.76
C ASN A 50 -0.32 23.24 8.15
N HIS A 51 -1.50 23.35 8.79
CA HIS A 51 -1.87 22.55 9.96
C HIS A 51 -2.53 21.25 9.49
N GLY A 52 -1.96 20.10 9.89
CA GLY A 52 -2.53 18.79 9.56
C GLY A 52 -3.84 18.52 10.29
N VAL A 53 -4.74 17.83 9.63
CA VAL A 53 -6.02 17.33 10.19
C VAL A 53 -6.38 16.01 9.51
N THR A 54 -7.29 15.25 10.10
CA THR A 54 -7.96 14.14 9.39
C THR A 54 -9.41 14.52 9.10
N GLU A 55 -9.98 13.92 8.07
CA GLU A 55 -11.38 14.11 7.67
C GLU A 55 -11.99 12.76 7.25
N GLY A 56 -13.28 12.73 6.96
CA GLY A 56 -13.95 11.55 6.42
C GLY A 56 -13.18 10.97 5.22
N GLY A 57 -13.01 9.65 5.15
CA GLY A 57 -12.15 8.99 4.16
C GLY A 57 -10.73 8.68 4.65
N SER A 58 -10.26 9.35 5.71
CA SER A 58 -8.97 9.03 6.36
C SER A 58 -9.03 7.79 7.26
N SER A 59 -10.21 7.25 7.53
CA SER A 59 -10.41 6.08 8.40
C SER A 59 -9.53 4.90 7.99
N GLY A 60 -8.93 4.21 8.99
CA GLY A 60 -8.00 3.09 8.76
C GLY A 60 -6.59 3.52 8.38
N SER A 61 -6.31 4.80 8.18
CA SER A 61 -4.96 5.28 7.87
C SER A 61 -4.00 5.08 9.05
N PRO A 62 -2.71 4.81 8.76
CA PRO A 62 -1.72 4.57 9.80
C PRO A 62 -1.24 5.86 10.46
N ILE A 63 -0.87 5.74 11.75
CA ILE A 63 -0.04 6.72 12.45
C ILE A 63 1.31 6.08 12.75
N PHE A 64 2.38 6.81 12.44
CA PHE A 64 3.77 6.38 12.59
C PHE A 64 4.40 7.10 13.79
N SER A 65 5.24 6.37 14.52
CA SER A 65 6.13 6.93 15.54
C SER A 65 7.38 7.57 14.90
N GLU A 66 8.20 8.22 15.73
CA GLU A 66 9.52 8.73 15.35
C GLU A 66 10.50 7.67 14.84
N ASN A 67 10.26 6.40 15.19
CA ASN A 67 11.00 5.24 14.70
C ASN A 67 10.43 4.67 13.38
N HIS A 68 9.54 5.40 12.73
CA HIS A 68 8.84 5.00 11.49
C HIS A 68 7.98 3.74 11.63
N GLN A 69 7.57 3.39 12.84
CA GLN A 69 6.74 2.23 13.11
C GLN A 69 5.26 2.62 13.13
N ILE A 70 4.40 1.79 12.54
CA ILE A 70 2.96 1.94 12.65
C ILE A 70 2.53 1.57 14.06
N VAL A 71 1.98 2.52 14.82
CA VAL A 71 1.54 2.31 16.21
C VAL A 71 0.03 2.34 16.38
N GLY A 72 -0.70 2.70 15.34
CA GLY A 72 -2.16 2.73 15.35
C GLY A 72 -2.80 2.97 14.00
N THR A 73 -4.13 2.80 13.93
CA THR A 73 -4.95 3.07 12.74
C THR A 73 -6.10 4.01 13.09
N LEU A 74 -6.40 4.97 12.21
CA LEU A 74 -7.42 6.00 12.47
C LEU A 74 -8.81 5.38 12.61
N SER A 75 -9.43 5.61 13.74
CA SER A 75 -10.76 5.14 14.12
C SER A 75 -11.82 6.26 14.06
N SER A 76 -11.49 7.42 14.61
CA SER A 76 -12.35 8.60 14.60
C SER A 76 -11.55 9.87 14.84
N GLY A 77 -12.14 11.02 14.60
CA GLY A 77 -11.47 12.30 14.79
C GLY A 77 -12.44 13.45 14.99
N LEU A 78 -11.95 14.50 15.63
CA LEU A 78 -12.64 15.77 15.82
C LEU A 78 -11.88 16.91 15.10
N SER A 79 -10.69 16.65 14.57
CA SER A 79 -9.94 17.65 13.81
C SER A 79 -10.64 17.96 12.48
N ALA A 80 -10.53 19.19 12.01
CA ALA A 80 -11.05 19.64 10.72
C ALA A 80 -10.26 20.87 10.25
N CYS A 81 -10.21 21.10 8.93
CA CYS A 81 -9.57 22.29 8.35
C CYS A 81 -10.24 23.60 8.81
N ALA A 82 -11.54 23.58 9.06
CA ALA A 82 -12.29 24.72 9.51
C ALA A 82 -13.36 24.31 10.53
N VAL A 83 -13.79 25.27 11.35
CA VAL A 83 -14.93 25.09 12.26
C VAL A 83 -16.18 24.77 11.46
N GLY A 84 -16.86 23.66 11.80
CA GLY A 84 -18.04 23.17 11.08
C GLY A 84 -17.73 22.39 9.81
N GLY A 85 -16.48 21.98 9.59
CA GLY A 85 -16.09 21.10 8.48
C GLY A 85 -16.75 19.72 8.52
N ALA A 86 -16.59 18.94 7.46
CA ALA A 86 -17.14 17.60 7.34
C ALA A 86 -16.72 16.72 8.52
N GLY A 87 -17.67 16.12 9.23
CA GLY A 87 -17.40 15.26 10.38
C GLY A 87 -17.62 15.91 11.76
N ASN A 88 -18.31 17.04 11.83
CA ASN A 88 -18.54 17.81 13.08
C ASN A 88 -17.26 18.33 13.75
N GLY A 89 -16.17 18.41 12.99
CA GLY A 89 -14.90 18.95 13.46
C GLY A 89 -15.02 20.40 13.91
N THR A 90 -14.34 20.72 15.00
CA THR A 90 -14.37 22.08 15.58
C THR A 90 -13.10 22.86 15.29
N GLY A 91 -12.30 22.42 14.32
CA GLY A 91 -11.09 23.06 13.85
C GLY A 91 -9.83 22.21 13.99
N PRO A 92 -8.68 22.74 13.58
CA PRO A 92 -7.45 21.95 13.49
C PRO A 92 -6.87 21.56 14.86
N ASN A 93 -7.20 22.28 15.93
CA ASN A 93 -6.69 22.04 17.29
C ASN A 93 -7.53 21.00 18.06
N GLN A 94 -8.29 20.17 17.40
CA GLN A 94 -9.05 19.09 18.01
C GLN A 94 -8.34 17.75 17.86
N PRO A 95 -8.52 16.81 18.80
CA PRO A 95 -7.84 15.54 18.74
C PRO A 95 -8.45 14.59 17.74
N ASP A 96 -7.59 13.70 17.23
CA ASP A 96 -7.99 12.48 16.52
C ASP A 96 -7.61 11.24 17.33
N PHE A 97 -8.28 10.10 17.03
CA PHE A 97 -8.18 8.88 17.80
C PHE A 97 -7.80 7.71 16.91
N TYR A 98 -6.69 7.06 17.26
CA TYR A 98 -6.14 5.93 16.54
C TYR A 98 -6.24 4.66 17.39
N GLY A 99 -6.89 3.61 16.88
CA GLY A 99 -6.89 2.31 17.54
C GLY A 99 -5.46 1.79 17.67
N LYS A 100 -5.07 1.38 18.89
CA LYS A 100 -3.71 0.93 19.18
C LYS A 100 -3.44 -0.44 18.55
N ILE A 101 -2.33 -0.60 17.84
CA ILE A 101 -1.86 -1.91 17.40
C ILE A 101 -1.67 -2.84 18.60
N SER A 102 -1.03 -2.35 19.66
CA SER A 102 -0.80 -3.13 20.88
C SER A 102 -2.08 -3.60 21.59
N TYR A 103 -3.17 -2.85 21.49
CA TYR A 103 -4.46 -3.24 22.06
C TYR A 103 -5.11 -4.40 21.30
N HIS A 104 -4.91 -4.43 19.99
CA HIS A 104 -5.50 -5.45 19.11
C HIS A 104 -4.54 -6.63 18.83
N TRP A 105 -3.35 -6.62 19.42
CA TRP A 105 -2.31 -7.60 19.15
C TRP A 105 -2.70 -8.99 19.66
N ASP A 106 -2.96 -9.12 20.95
CA ASP A 106 -3.18 -10.38 21.63
C ASP A 106 -4.43 -10.36 22.51
N GLY A 107 -4.67 -11.46 23.23
CA GLY A 107 -5.81 -11.66 24.10
C GLY A 107 -5.87 -10.79 25.37
N ALA A 108 -5.05 -9.75 25.51
CA ALA A 108 -5.09 -8.86 26.68
C ALA A 108 -6.36 -8.00 26.72
N ASN A 109 -7.14 -7.97 25.64
CA ASN A 109 -8.40 -7.27 25.56
C ASN A 109 -9.57 -8.24 25.25
N PRO A 110 -10.83 -7.86 25.51
CA PRO A 110 -11.99 -8.76 25.38
C PRO A 110 -12.50 -8.94 23.94
N ILE A 111 -11.64 -8.83 22.93
CA ILE A 111 -12.02 -9.17 21.54
C ILE A 111 -11.87 -10.69 21.29
N PRO A 112 -12.66 -11.26 20.37
CA PRO A 112 -12.49 -12.67 20.00
C PRO A 112 -11.09 -12.95 19.46
N SER A 113 -10.51 -14.10 19.81
CA SER A 113 -9.17 -14.48 19.34
C SER A 113 -9.02 -14.48 17.82
N SER A 114 -10.10 -14.74 17.08
CA SER A 114 -10.12 -14.65 15.62
C SER A 114 -9.90 -13.24 15.07
N GLN A 115 -9.90 -12.22 15.93
CA GLN A 115 -9.65 -10.81 15.59
C GLN A 115 -8.34 -10.28 16.15
N HIS A 116 -7.53 -11.11 16.79
CA HIS A 116 -6.21 -10.73 17.29
C HIS A 116 -5.25 -10.56 16.11
N LEU A 117 -4.50 -9.47 16.11
CA LEU A 117 -3.56 -9.17 15.03
C LEU A 117 -2.37 -10.12 14.96
N ASP A 118 -1.95 -10.68 16.11
CA ASP A 118 -0.87 -11.67 16.20
C ASP A 118 -1.12 -12.89 15.30
N ASN A 119 -2.37 -13.36 15.20
CA ASN A 119 -2.74 -14.47 14.32
C ASN A 119 -2.47 -14.21 12.83
N PHE A 120 -2.41 -12.96 12.43
CA PHE A 120 -2.22 -12.55 11.03
C PHE A 120 -0.82 -11.99 10.77
N LEU A 121 -0.25 -11.27 11.75
CA LEU A 121 1.03 -10.59 11.60
C LEU A 121 2.21 -11.38 12.15
N ASP A 122 1.96 -12.30 13.10
CA ASP A 122 2.94 -13.25 13.63
C ASP A 122 2.34 -14.65 13.81
N PRO A 123 1.85 -15.30 12.73
CA PRO A 123 1.16 -16.59 12.83
C PRO A 123 2.04 -17.73 13.32
N SER A 124 3.36 -17.55 13.32
CA SER A 124 4.32 -18.52 13.85
C SER A 124 4.62 -18.35 15.34
N GLY A 125 4.11 -17.29 15.96
CA GLY A 125 4.41 -16.96 17.36
C GLY A 125 5.90 -16.69 17.57
N SER A 126 6.55 -15.99 16.63
CA SER A 126 8.00 -15.71 16.65
C SER A 126 8.40 -14.80 17.82
N GLY A 127 7.43 -14.06 18.39
CA GLY A 127 7.65 -13.08 19.43
C GLY A 127 8.43 -11.85 18.95
N GLN A 128 8.51 -11.61 17.65
CA GLN A 128 9.12 -10.40 17.11
C GLN A 128 8.26 -9.19 17.45
N GLU A 129 8.85 -8.22 18.14
CA GLU A 129 8.15 -6.97 18.50
C GLU A 129 8.09 -5.96 17.35
N ILE A 130 8.96 -6.08 16.36
CA ILE A 130 9.08 -5.17 15.23
C ILE A 130 9.19 -5.97 13.94
N ILE A 131 8.33 -5.64 12.97
CA ILE A 131 8.40 -6.15 11.60
C ILE A 131 8.80 -4.97 10.72
N TYR A 132 9.91 -5.11 10.03
CA TYR A 132 10.37 -4.10 9.10
C TYR A 132 9.72 -4.29 7.73
N GLY A 133 9.29 -3.19 7.12
CA GLY A 133 8.93 -3.18 5.70
C GLY A 133 10.17 -3.36 4.85
N SER A 134 10.05 -4.11 3.74
CA SER A 134 11.11 -4.23 2.76
C SER A 134 10.65 -3.71 1.41
N TYR A 135 11.60 -3.20 0.61
CA TYR A 135 11.34 -2.91 -0.80
C TYR A 135 11.49 -4.20 -1.61
N VAL A 136 10.49 -4.49 -2.41
CA VAL A 136 10.59 -5.60 -3.38
C VAL A 136 11.62 -5.18 -4.43
N GLY A 137 12.78 -5.85 -4.49
CA GLY A 137 13.79 -5.60 -5.51
C GLY A 137 15.25 -5.47 -5.05
N GLU A 138 15.53 -5.32 -3.75
CA GLU A 138 16.90 -5.16 -3.25
C GLU A 138 17.49 -6.43 -2.59
N GLY A 139 17.08 -7.61 -3.03
CA GLY A 139 17.67 -8.87 -2.55
C GLY A 139 17.29 -9.31 -1.14
N ASP A 140 16.55 -8.49 -0.41
CA ASP A 140 15.99 -8.85 0.89
C ASP A 140 14.70 -9.62 0.68
N GLN A 141 14.56 -10.77 1.36
CA GLN A 141 13.32 -11.54 1.34
C GLN A 141 12.18 -10.66 1.84
N PRO A 142 11.08 -10.48 1.06
CA PRO A 142 10.00 -9.54 1.38
C PRO A 142 9.31 -9.76 2.73
N CYS A 143 9.58 -10.85 3.41
CA CYS A 143 8.89 -11.24 4.63
C CYS A 143 9.83 -11.64 5.76
N GLY A 144 11.08 -11.20 5.80
CA GLY A 144 12.01 -11.58 6.88
C GLY A 144 12.00 -13.10 7.14
N ASN A 145 12.31 -13.54 8.34
CA ASN A 145 12.32 -14.95 8.72
C ASN A 145 10.92 -15.57 8.96
N PHE A 146 9.86 -15.01 8.42
CA PHE A 146 8.55 -15.64 8.45
C PHE A 146 8.57 -16.81 7.48
N GLY A 147 8.60 -18.02 8.03
CA GLY A 147 8.51 -19.25 7.24
C GLY A 147 7.33 -19.17 6.28
N ALA A 148 7.64 -19.24 4.99
CA ALA A 148 6.70 -19.31 3.88
C ALA A 148 5.52 -18.32 4.00
N CYS A 149 5.78 -17.02 3.92
CA CYS A 149 4.88 -16.25 3.09
C CYS A 149 5.01 -16.88 1.69
N SER A 150 4.10 -17.74 1.31
CA SER A 150 3.70 -17.84 -0.07
C SER A 150 3.05 -16.51 -0.41
N ALA A 151 3.85 -15.44 -0.40
CA ALA A 151 3.55 -14.30 -1.19
C ALA A 151 3.40 -14.92 -2.58
N THR A 152 2.22 -14.88 -3.14
CA THR A 152 2.15 -14.65 -4.56
C THR A 152 3.04 -13.44 -4.76
N GLU A 153 4.31 -13.70 -5.04
CA GLU A 153 5.25 -12.67 -5.40
C GLU A 153 4.56 -11.88 -6.51
N ILE A 154 4.11 -10.67 -6.16
CA ILE A 154 4.14 -9.63 -7.15
C ILE A 154 5.66 -9.36 -7.25
N GLN A 155 6.36 -10.26 -7.89
CA GLN A 155 7.63 -9.97 -8.50
C GLN A 155 7.32 -8.95 -9.59
N GLY A 156 7.15 -7.70 -9.18
CA GLY A 156 7.37 -6.56 -10.02
C GLY A 156 8.85 -6.52 -10.34
N MET A 157 9.37 -7.59 -10.91
CA MET A 157 10.66 -7.54 -11.55
C MET A 157 10.51 -6.54 -12.68
N ILE A 158 11.30 -5.50 -12.58
CA ILE A 158 11.52 -4.60 -13.68
C ILE A 158 11.94 -5.52 -14.83
N LEU A 159 11.07 -5.69 -15.80
CA LEU A 159 11.31 -6.58 -16.96
C LEU A 159 12.62 -6.25 -17.68
N GLU A 160 13.06 -5.00 -17.58
CA GLU A 160 14.34 -4.53 -18.10
C GLU A 160 15.54 -5.28 -17.51
N GLU A 161 15.53 -5.64 -16.23
CA GLU A 161 16.61 -6.42 -15.60
C GLU A 161 16.67 -7.87 -16.11
N LYS A 162 15.55 -8.42 -16.58
CA LYS A 162 15.50 -9.76 -17.22
C LYS A 162 15.66 -9.70 -18.74
N GLY A 163 15.96 -8.54 -19.31
CA GLY A 163 16.14 -8.38 -20.75
C GLY A 163 14.86 -8.37 -21.56
N TRP A 164 13.69 -8.23 -20.91
CA TRP A 164 12.44 -7.93 -21.59
C TRP A 164 12.36 -6.42 -21.85
N SER A 165 11.93 -6.04 -23.01
CA SER A 165 11.64 -4.63 -23.32
C SER A 165 10.47 -4.52 -24.28
N PHE A 166 9.85 -3.36 -24.34
CA PHE A 166 8.84 -3.06 -25.34
C PHE A 166 8.93 -1.60 -25.78
N SER A 167 8.58 -1.36 -27.02
CA SER A 167 8.57 -0.02 -27.59
C SER A 167 7.60 0.06 -28.78
N PRO A 168 7.09 1.25 -29.12
CA PRO A 168 7.23 2.51 -28.40
C PRO A 168 6.40 2.54 -27.12
N ASN A 169 6.76 3.41 -26.19
CA ASN A 169 5.98 3.77 -25.02
C ASN A 169 6.25 5.27 -24.71
N PRO A 170 5.31 6.16 -24.93
CA PRO A 170 3.91 5.95 -25.32
C PRO A 170 3.70 5.28 -26.69
N ALA A 171 2.57 4.58 -26.83
CA ALA A 171 2.19 3.82 -28.02
C ALA A 171 0.92 4.41 -28.66
N PHE A 172 0.86 4.39 -30.01
CA PHE A 172 -0.32 4.84 -30.76
C PHE A 172 -1.16 3.67 -31.31
N ASP A 173 -0.52 2.79 -32.06
CA ASP A 173 -1.20 1.71 -32.78
C ASP A 173 -0.72 0.31 -32.37
N ARG A 174 0.55 0.18 -32.05
CA ARG A 174 1.20 -1.09 -31.73
C ARG A 174 2.44 -0.92 -30.88
N ILE A 175 2.79 -1.98 -30.18
CA ILE A 175 4.08 -2.12 -29.47
C ILE A 175 4.80 -3.37 -29.99
N GLN A 176 6.11 -3.32 -29.96
CA GLN A 176 6.97 -4.46 -30.17
C GLN A 176 7.54 -4.90 -28.81
N ILE A 177 7.29 -6.14 -28.45
CA ILE A 177 7.86 -6.75 -27.25
C ILE A 177 9.09 -7.53 -27.66
N GLN A 178 10.23 -7.24 -27.03
CA GLN A 178 11.49 -7.97 -27.20
C GLN A 178 11.66 -8.93 -26.01
N MET A 179 11.89 -10.17 -26.33
CA MET A 179 12.12 -11.26 -25.34
C MET A 179 13.60 -11.53 -25.16
N PRO A 180 14.06 -11.87 -23.95
CA PRO A 180 15.43 -12.36 -23.74
C PRO A 180 15.71 -13.62 -24.55
N ALA A 181 16.97 -13.87 -24.87
CA ALA A 181 17.37 -15.08 -25.57
C ALA A 181 16.98 -16.33 -24.77
N GLY A 182 16.26 -17.24 -25.41
CA GLY A 182 15.77 -18.49 -24.79
C GLY A 182 14.50 -18.35 -23.94
N ALA A 183 13.99 -17.15 -23.74
CA ALA A 183 12.70 -16.95 -23.07
C ALA A 183 11.53 -17.35 -24.00
N THR A 184 10.50 -17.90 -23.40
CA THR A 184 9.22 -18.19 -24.05
C THR A 184 8.10 -17.47 -23.33
N LEU A 185 7.18 -16.90 -24.08
CA LEU A 185 5.98 -16.25 -23.57
C LEU A 185 4.82 -17.25 -23.62
N SER A 186 4.20 -17.54 -22.49
CA SER A 186 2.99 -18.39 -22.45
C SER A 186 1.70 -17.58 -22.60
N GLU A 187 1.70 -16.36 -22.08
CA GLU A 187 0.52 -15.48 -22.11
C GLU A 187 0.93 -14.02 -21.95
N LEU A 188 0.25 -13.14 -22.67
CA LEU A 188 0.30 -11.70 -22.53
C LEU A 188 -1.09 -11.20 -22.12
N ARG A 189 -1.17 -10.37 -21.09
CA ARG A 189 -2.41 -9.72 -20.68
C ARG A 189 -2.24 -8.23 -20.59
N ILE A 190 -3.27 -7.49 -20.98
CA ILE A 190 -3.34 -6.04 -20.85
C ILE A 190 -4.52 -5.70 -19.93
N TYR A 191 -4.25 -4.87 -18.95
CA TYR A 191 -5.22 -4.40 -17.97
C TYR A 191 -5.33 -2.89 -18.05
N ASP A 192 -6.51 -2.35 -17.79
CA ASP A 192 -6.70 -0.91 -17.61
C ASP A 192 -6.11 -0.42 -16.27
N ALA A 193 -6.17 0.89 -16.05
CA ALA A 193 -5.69 1.53 -14.82
C ALA A 193 -6.41 1.06 -13.54
N LEU A 194 -7.58 0.43 -13.66
CA LEU A 194 -8.37 -0.12 -12.56
C LEU A 194 -8.13 -1.62 -12.35
N GLY A 195 -7.25 -2.25 -13.15
CA GLY A 195 -6.93 -3.67 -13.08
C GLY A 195 -7.95 -4.58 -13.79
N ARG A 196 -8.84 -4.04 -14.62
CA ARG A 196 -9.75 -4.85 -15.43
C ARG A 196 -9.01 -5.37 -16.66
N LEU A 197 -9.15 -6.66 -16.94
CA LEU A 197 -8.55 -7.28 -18.13
C LEU A 197 -9.23 -6.73 -19.40
N GLU A 198 -8.43 -6.17 -20.30
CA GLU A 198 -8.87 -5.66 -21.61
C GLU A 198 -8.52 -6.64 -22.73
N GLU A 199 -7.34 -7.26 -22.66
CA GLU A 199 -6.88 -8.19 -23.69
C GLU A 199 -6.06 -9.33 -23.10
N SER A 200 -6.18 -10.53 -23.70
CA SER A 200 -5.35 -11.70 -23.39
C SER A 200 -4.93 -12.37 -24.69
N ILE A 201 -3.61 -12.51 -24.88
CA ILE A 201 -3.00 -13.05 -26.09
C ILE A 201 -2.15 -14.27 -25.71
N ILE A 202 -2.44 -15.40 -26.33
CA ILE A 202 -1.63 -16.61 -26.23
C ILE A 202 -0.80 -16.72 -27.51
N PRO A 203 0.54 -16.56 -27.45
CA PRO A 203 1.37 -16.65 -28.64
C PRO A 203 1.32 -18.05 -29.26
N SER A 204 1.18 -18.12 -30.57
CA SER A 204 1.15 -19.40 -31.31
C SER A 204 2.54 -19.92 -31.66
N VAL A 205 3.61 -19.13 -31.50
CA VAL A 205 4.99 -19.49 -31.88
C VAL A 205 5.99 -18.84 -30.93
N SER A 206 7.07 -19.56 -30.58
CA SER A 206 8.25 -19.00 -29.86
C SER A 206 9.03 -18.09 -30.82
N GLN A 207 8.81 -16.80 -30.72
CA GLN A 207 9.58 -15.76 -31.42
C GLN A 207 10.28 -14.87 -30.40
N GLN A 208 11.45 -14.33 -30.74
CA GLN A 208 12.16 -13.37 -29.86
C GLN A 208 11.51 -11.98 -29.84
N THR A 209 10.64 -11.72 -30.79
CA THR A 209 9.90 -10.45 -30.89
C THR A 209 8.43 -10.73 -31.16
N MET A 210 7.56 -9.95 -30.54
CA MET A 210 6.11 -10.02 -30.75
C MET A 210 5.54 -8.63 -30.97
N MET A 211 4.72 -8.47 -32.01
CA MET A 211 3.96 -7.26 -32.25
C MET A 211 2.58 -7.38 -31.63
N VAL A 212 2.18 -6.38 -30.86
CA VAL A 212 0.85 -6.30 -30.22
C VAL A 212 0.18 -5.00 -30.68
N SER A 213 -1.04 -5.12 -31.16
CA SER A 213 -1.86 -3.93 -31.49
C SER A 213 -2.46 -3.37 -30.21
N VAL A 214 -2.42 -2.05 -30.06
CA VAL A 214 -3.05 -1.34 -28.93
C VAL A 214 -4.17 -0.40 -29.39
N ILE A 215 -4.55 -0.48 -30.67
CA ILE A 215 -5.52 0.43 -31.29
C ILE A 215 -6.93 0.34 -30.68
N GLN A 216 -7.24 -0.77 -30.03
CA GLN A 216 -8.54 -0.98 -29.38
C GLN A 216 -8.55 -0.53 -27.92
N LEU A 217 -7.39 -0.19 -27.37
CA LEU A 217 -7.26 0.29 -26.00
C LEU A 217 -7.62 1.77 -25.94
N SER A 218 -8.16 2.18 -24.79
CA SER A 218 -8.41 3.60 -24.54
C SER A 218 -7.11 4.37 -24.34
N THR A 219 -7.11 5.67 -24.67
CA THR A 219 -5.98 6.55 -24.32
C THR A 219 -5.78 6.58 -22.81
N GLY A 220 -4.55 6.39 -22.36
CA GLY A 220 -4.20 6.46 -20.94
C GLY A 220 -3.22 5.39 -20.47
N LEU A 221 -3.24 5.14 -19.17
CA LEU A 221 -2.36 4.19 -18.50
C LEU A 221 -2.97 2.78 -18.53
N HIS A 222 -2.17 1.83 -18.96
CA HIS A 222 -2.45 0.39 -18.94
C HIS A 222 -1.31 -0.37 -18.28
N TYR A 223 -1.55 -1.63 -17.93
CA TYR A 223 -0.56 -2.55 -17.39
C TYR A 223 -0.45 -3.77 -18.30
N LEU A 224 0.74 -3.97 -18.86
CA LEU A 224 1.09 -5.10 -19.70
C LEU A 224 1.73 -6.18 -18.82
N THR A 225 1.12 -7.35 -18.71
CA THR A 225 1.65 -8.47 -17.94
C THR A 225 2.06 -9.59 -18.89
N VAL A 226 3.31 -10.00 -18.82
CA VAL A 226 3.85 -11.17 -19.52
C VAL A 226 3.94 -12.35 -18.56
N ARG A 227 3.63 -13.55 -19.03
CA ARG A 227 3.73 -14.80 -18.28
C ARG A 227 4.57 -15.82 -19.05
N THR A 228 5.49 -16.47 -18.35
CA THR A 228 6.34 -17.54 -18.89
C THR A 228 5.78 -18.92 -18.53
N PRO A 229 6.18 -20.00 -19.22
CA PRO A 229 5.66 -21.34 -18.97
C PRO A 229 5.94 -21.90 -17.58
N ASP A 230 6.98 -21.41 -16.90
CA ASP A 230 7.31 -21.77 -15.51
C ASP A 230 6.41 -21.08 -14.48
N GLY A 231 5.43 -20.25 -14.95
CA GLY A 231 4.49 -19.54 -14.11
C GLY A 231 4.97 -18.17 -13.64
N THR A 232 6.21 -17.77 -13.94
CA THR A 232 6.71 -16.43 -13.65
C THR A 232 5.91 -15.39 -14.44
N SER A 233 5.55 -14.30 -13.79
CA SER A 233 4.88 -13.17 -14.44
C SER A 233 5.59 -11.86 -14.13
N SER A 234 5.54 -10.93 -15.05
CA SER A 234 6.12 -9.61 -14.90
C SER A 234 5.22 -8.57 -15.54
N THR A 235 5.09 -7.40 -14.91
CA THR A 235 4.17 -6.34 -15.35
C THR A 235 4.92 -5.05 -15.65
N MET A 236 4.55 -4.38 -16.74
CA MET A 236 5.10 -3.10 -17.19
C MET A 236 3.98 -2.07 -17.34
N LYS A 237 4.34 -0.79 -17.22
CA LYS A 237 3.42 0.31 -17.53
C LYS A 237 3.43 0.60 -19.04
N LEU A 238 2.27 0.62 -19.65
CA LEU A 238 2.04 1.00 -21.03
C LEU A 238 1.20 2.27 -21.06
N ILE A 239 1.65 3.26 -21.79
CA ILE A 239 0.90 4.50 -22.06
C ILE A 239 0.42 4.43 -23.50
N VAL A 240 -0.89 4.60 -23.73
CA VAL A 240 -1.53 4.66 -25.04
C VAL A 240 -1.96 6.10 -25.30
N GLU A 241 -1.60 6.64 -26.48
CA GLU A 241 -1.94 8.00 -26.94
C GLU A 241 -2.93 7.99 -28.11
#